data_6ec5cd768fe8c26ae8fffadb6b071960
#
_entry.id   6ec5cd768fe8c26ae8fffadb6b071960
#
_cell.length_a   1.000
_cell.length_b   1.000
_cell.length_c   1.000
_cell.angle_alpha   90.00
_cell.angle_beta   90.00
_cell.angle_gamma   90.00
#
_symmetry.space_group_name_H-M   'P 1'
#
loop_
_entity.id
_entity.type
_entity.pdbx_description
1 polymer ?
#
loop_
_entity_poly.entity_id
_entity_poly.type
_entity_poly.pdbx_seq_one_letter_code
_entity_poly.pdbx_strand_id
1 'polypeptide(L)'
;MAISALLFDKDGTIIDYWLTWVPINREVALFAAGGDNELAVELLRTGGYDPATMRILPGSVLAAGSVDDIAGAFAAHLGSRTPDQLAAGIEAIFRQAGAQHARLVDGAGQTIAELKRRGYRLGLATNDSMGGLNASLAQHDILGLFDFKVGCDSGFGSKPDPRMVFAFCAAVGVLPSAVAVVGDAPQDLHMGRSAGVGRTVGVLGGTSAREDLEPLADLIIENINDLLLHADFSRR
;
A
#
# COMPACT_ATOMS: atom_id res chain seq x y z
N MET A 1 -5.55 -17.27 -19.88
CA MET A 1 -4.10 -17.54 -19.94
C MET A 1 -3.60 -17.86 -18.55
N ALA A 2 -2.50 -18.60 -18.40
CA ALA A 2 -1.91 -18.83 -17.09
C ALA A 2 -1.22 -17.56 -16.59
N ILE A 3 -1.39 -17.23 -15.30
CA ILE A 3 -0.68 -16.12 -14.66
C ILE A 3 0.83 -16.39 -14.65
N SER A 4 1.63 -15.41 -15.02
CA SER A 4 3.08 -15.48 -15.08
C SER A 4 3.79 -14.34 -14.34
N ALA A 5 3.05 -13.32 -13.95
CA ALA A 5 3.57 -12.18 -13.24
C ALA A 5 2.58 -11.73 -12.15
N LEU A 6 3.10 -11.21 -11.05
CA LEU A 6 2.31 -10.64 -9.97
C LEU A 6 2.78 -9.20 -9.72
N LEU A 7 1.83 -8.28 -9.67
CA LEU A 7 2.07 -6.90 -9.28
C LEU A 7 1.39 -6.68 -7.93
N PHE A 8 2.20 -6.47 -6.90
CA PHE A 8 1.74 -6.31 -5.52
C PHE A 8 1.58 -4.84 -5.17
N ASP A 9 0.58 -4.52 -4.38
CA ASP A 9 0.61 -3.37 -3.52
C ASP A 9 1.61 -3.57 -2.37
N LYS A 10 1.97 -2.47 -1.68
CA LYS A 10 2.93 -2.45 -0.58
C LYS A 10 2.23 -2.52 0.78
N ASP A 11 1.46 -1.50 1.12
CA ASP A 11 0.93 -1.26 2.47
C ASP A 11 -0.41 -1.99 2.68
N GLY A 12 -0.51 -2.84 3.69
CA GLY A 12 -1.67 -3.72 3.89
C GLY A 12 -1.61 -5.01 3.07
N THR A 13 -0.61 -5.16 2.20
CA THR A 13 -0.41 -6.33 1.35
C THR A 13 0.89 -7.06 1.69
N ILE A 14 2.04 -6.42 1.53
CA ILE A 14 3.37 -6.95 1.90
C ILE A 14 3.79 -6.44 3.28
N ILE A 15 3.52 -5.16 3.55
CA ILE A 15 3.73 -4.53 4.84
C ILE A 15 2.44 -4.64 5.65
N ASP A 16 2.58 -5.07 6.90
CA ASP A 16 1.48 -5.03 7.87
C ASP A 16 1.08 -3.58 8.14
N TYR A 17 -0.13 -3.23 7.67
CA TYR A 17 -0.65 -1.88 7.77
C TYR A 17 -0.75 -1.41 9.23
N TRP A 18 -1.29 -2.26 10.10
CA TRP A 18 -1.63 -1.89 11.46
C TRP A 18 -0.40 -1.71 12.35
N LEU A 19 0.58 -2.60 12.22
CA LEU A 19 1.83 -2.53 12.97
C LEU A 19 2.74 -1.39 12.48
N THR A 20 2.61 -1.00 11.22
CA THR A 20 3.45 0.02 10.60
C THR A 20 2.82 1.41 10.70
N TRP A 21 1.62 1.59 10.14
CA TRP A 21 1.05 2.91 9.92
C TRP A 21 0.34 3.51 11.13
N VAL A 22 -0.22 2.71 12.04
CA VAL A 22 -0.88 3.26 13.23
C VAL A 22 0.10 4.03 14.13
N PRO A 23 1.29 3.51 14.46
CA PRO A 23 2.30 4.28 15.19
C PRO A 23 2.74 5.56 14.45
N ILE A 24 2.98 5.46 13.14
CA ILE A 24 3.43 6.58 12.31
C ILE A 24 2.36 7.69 12.27
N ASN A 25 1.10 7.34 12.06
CA ASN A 25 0.01 8.31 12.06
C ASN A 25 -0.14 9.03 13.41
N ARG A 26 0.17 8.36 14.53
CA ARG A 26 0.22 8.99 15.85
C ARG A 26 1.34 10.02 15.96
N GLU A 27 2.53 9.71 15.43
CA GLU A 27 3.66 10.66 15.40
C GLU A 27 3.32 11.87 14.54
N VAL A 28 2.71 11.67 13.38
CA VAL A 28 2.26 12.74 12.48
C VAL A 28 1.23 13.65 13.17
N ALA A 29 0.24 13.07 13.81
CA ALA A 29 -0.77 13.84 14.53
C ALA A 29 -0.17 14.62 15.70
N LEU A 30 0.74 14.02 16.46
CA LEU A 30 1.42 14.67 17.57
C LEU A 30 2.31 15.83 17.09
N PHE A 31 3.03 15.65 15.99
CA PHE A 31 3.79 16.71 15.33
C PHE A 31 2.88 17.86 14.89
N ALA A 32 1.78 17.56 14.22
CA ALA A 32 0.84 18.57 13.74
C ALA A 32 0.19 19.34 14.92
N ALA A 33 -0.09 18.65 16.02
CA ALA A 33 -0.63 19.21 17.26
C ALA A 33 0.40 20.00 18.08
N GLY A 34 1.68 20.07 17.65
CA GLY A 34 2.73 20.77 18.43
C GLY A 34 3.05 20.10 19.77
N GLY A 35 2.82 18.79 19.91
CA GLY A 35 3.05 18.01 21.11
C GLY A 35 1.83 17.91 22.05
N ASP A 36 0.72 18.49 21.70
CA ASP A 36 -0.54 18.37 22.45
C ASP A 36 -1.21 17.02 22.17
N ASN A 37 -1.32 16.16 23.19
CA ASN A 37 -1.87 14.81 23.04
C ASN A 37 -3.40 14.81 22.81
N GLU A 38 -4.14 15.74 23.39
CA GLU A 38 -5.60 15.80 23.21
C GLU A 38 -5.93 16.24 21.80
N LEU A 39 -5.26 17.29 21.32
CA LEU A 39 -5.38 17.78 19.95
C LEU A 39 -4.90 16.74 18.93
N ALA A 40 -3.84 15.97 19.22
CA ALA A 40 -3.37 14.89 18.37
C ALA A 40 -4.44 13.79 18.16
N VAL A 41 -5.18 13.44 19.22
CA VAL A 41 -6.31 12.49 19.12
C VAL A 41 -7.44 13.06 18.25
N GLU A 42 -7.71 14.36 18.33
CA GLU A 42 -8.71 15.01 17.47
C GLU A 42 -8.27 15.01 16.00
N LEU A 43 -7.00 15.29 15.74
CA LEU A 43 -6.44 15.22 14.38
C LEU A 43 -6.49 13.78 13.80
N LEU A 44 -6.18 12.78 14.63
CA LEU A 44 -6.34 11.38 14.21
C LEU A 44 -7.77 11.06 13.82
N ARG A 45 -8.77 11.50 14.60
CA ARG A 45 -10.20 11.34 14.26
C ARG A 45 -10.56 12.05 12.97
N THR A 46 -10.10 13.29 12.78
CA THR A 46 -10.28 14.05 11.54
C THR A 46 -9.72 13.30 10.35
N GLY A 47 -8.57 12.61 10.53
CA GLY A 47 -7.95 11.78 9.50
C GLY A 47 -8.61 10.42 9.28
N GLY A 48 -9.60 10.04 10.10
CA GLY A 48 -10.34 8.77 9.96
C GLY A 48 -10.00 7.69 10.99
N TYR A 49 -9.25 8.04 12.06
CA TYR A 49 -9.05 7.09 13.16
C TYR A 49 -10.31 6.97 14.02
N ASP A 50 -10.80 5.75 14.18
CA ASP A 50 -11.90 5.42 15.09
C ASP A 50 -11.33 4.90 16.42
N PRO A 51 -11.48 5.66 17.53
CA PRO A 51 -10.97 5.22 18.83
C PRO A 51 -11.76 4.07 19.45
N ALA A 52 -13.00 3.80 19.02
CA ALA A 52 -13.81 2.70 19.56
C ALA A 52 -13.31 1.34 19.03
N THR A 53 -12.92 1.28 17.78
CA THR A 53 -12.34 0.09 17.16
C THR A 53 -10.83 0.11 17.11
N MET A 54 -10.19 1.24 17.43
CA MET A 54 -8.75 1.51 17.27
C MET A 54 -8.25 1.31 15.84
N ARG A 55 -9.12 1.55 14.85
CA ARG A 55 -8.83 1.34 13.43
C ARG A 55 -8.88 2.65 12.65
N ILE A 56 -8.18 2.65 11.52
CA ILE A 56 -8.28 3.68 10.49
C ILE A 56 -9.41 3.26 9.54
N LEU A 57 -10.36 4.14 9.29
CA LEU A 57 -11.52 3.86 8.44
C LEU A 57 -11.10 3.75 6.96
N PRO A 58 -11.64 2.78 6.21
CA PRO A 58 -11.38 2.63 4.78
C PRO A 58 -11.66 3.94 4.01
N GLY A 59 -10.81 4.25 3.04
CA GLY A 59 -10.96 5.45 2.20
C GLY A 59 -10.76 6.79 2.91
N SER A 60 -10.46 6.78 4.21
CA SER A 60 -10.15 8.01 4.94
C SER A 60 -8.79 8.59 4.53
N VAL A 61 -8.55 9.84 4.93
CA VAL A 61 -7.30 10.54 4.59
C VAL A 61 -6.06 9.83 5.13
N LEU A 62 -6.12 9.24 6.32
CA LEU A 62 -5.01 8.46 6.87
C LEU A 62 -4.87 7.07 6.24
N ALA A 63 -5.92 6.55 5.61
CA ALA A 63 -5.88 5.24 4.94
C ALA A 63 -5.34 5.32 3.51
N ALA A 64 -5.69 6.39 2.76
CA ALA A 64 -5.50 6.44 1.32
C ALA A 64 -5.00 7.79 0.80
N GLY A 65 -4.91 8.83 1.65
CA GLY A 65 -4.50 10.17 1.26
C GLY A 65 -2.99 10.29 1.06
N SER A 66 -2.62 11.27 0.23
CA SER A 66 -1.25 11.73 0.10
C SER A 66 -0.81 12.58 1.30
N VAL A 67 0.47 12.90 1.38
CA VAL A 67 1.01 13.86 2.36
C VAL A 67 0.24 15.19 2.31
N ASP A 68 -0.06 15.67 1.09
CA ASP A 68 -0.78 16.93 0.90
C ASP A 68 -2.23 16.84 1.38
N ASP A 69 -2.90 15.70 1.18
CA ASP A 69 -4.26 15.48 1.67
C ASP A 69 -4.31 15.47 3.20
N ILE A 70 -3.35 14.79 3.84
CA ILE A 70 -3.24 14.76 5.32
C ILE A 70 -2.93 16.15 5.86
N ALA A 71 -1.95 16.84 5.27
CA ALA A 71 -1.59 18.20 5.65
C ALA A 71 -2.75 19.16 5.50
N GLY A 72 -3.51 19.05 4.39
CA GLY A 72 -4.72 19.84 4.15
C GLY A 72 -5.81 19.61 5.18
N ALA A 73 -6.13 18.36 5.49
CA ALA A 73 -7.13 17.99 6.46
C ALA A 73 -6.76 18.48 7.88
N PHE A 74 -5.51 18.30 8.28
CA PHE A 74 -5.02 18.74 9.58
C PHE A 74 -4.96 20.27 9.69
N ALA A 75 -4.48 20.97 8.66
CA ALA A 75 -4.45 22.42 8.63
C ALA A 75 -5.86 23.03 8.72
N ALA A 76 -6.82 22.45 8.00
CA ALA A 76 -8.23 22.89 8.05
C ALA A 76 -8.83 22.76 9.46
N HIS A 77 -8.49 21.70 10.19
CA HIS A 77 -8.93 21.51 11.58
C HIS A 77 -8.23 22.48 12.54
N LEU A 78 -6.92 22.67 12.37
CA LEU A 78 -6.13 23.51 13.28
C LEU A 78 -6.40 25.01 13.11
N GLY A 79 -6.65 25.48 11.87
CA GLY A 79 -6.86 26.90 11.56
C GLY A 79 -5.66 27.83 11.80
N SER A 80 -4.58 27.32 12.40
CA SER A 80 -3.40 28.10 12.79
C SER A 80 -2.13 27.77 12.00
N ARG A 81 -2.14 26.71 11.21
CA ARG A 81 -1.02 26.25 10.36
C ARG A 81 -1.51 26.04 8.93
N THR A 82 -0.64 26.30 7.95
CA THR A 82 -0.95 26.04 6.54
C THR A 82 -0.61 24.60 6.15
N PRO A 83 -1.23 24.04 5.08
CA PRO A 83 -0.84 22.73 4.57
C PRO A 83 0.66 22.62 4.29
N ASP A 84 1.27 23.63 3.64
CA ASP A 84 2.70 23.64 3.32
C ASP A 84 3.60 23.56 4.57
N GLN A 85 3.18 24.18 5.67
CA GLN A 85 3.91 24.13 6.95
C GLN A 85 3.88 22.74 7.59
N LEU A 86 2.86 21.94 7.28
CA LEU A 86 2.70 20.59 7.81
C LEU A 86 3.32 19.55 6.88
N ALA A 87 3.18 19.71 5.56
CA ALA A 87 3.55 18.69 4.56
C ALA A 87 5.02 18.26 4.69
N ALA A 88 5.95 19.21 4.76
CA ALA A 88 7.39 18.91 4.88
C ALA A 88 7.73 18.09 6.15
N GLY A 89 7.06 18.41 7.27
CA GLY A 89 7.24 17.65 8.52
C GLY A 89 6.62 16.27 8.47
N ILE A 90 5.44 16.15 7.88
CA ILE A 90 4.74 14.86 7.68
C ILE A 90 5.58 13.95 6.79
N GLU A 91 6.09 14.48 5.68
CA GLU A 91 6.96 13.73 4.77
C GLU A 91 8.25 13.25 5.46
N ALA A 92 8.86 14.11 6.27
CA ALA A 92 10.05 13.75 7.04
C ALA A 92 9.76 12.62 8.04
N ILE A 93 8.62 12.67 8.73
CA ILE A 93 8.17 11.60 9.65
C ILE A 93 7.91 10.32 8.88
N PHE A 94 7.16 10.36 7.77
CA PHE A 94 6.87 9.17 6.96
C PHE A 94 8.14 8.48 6.48
N ARG A 95 9.12 9.24 5.99
CA ARG A 95 10.40 8.71 5.53
C ARG A 95 11.21 8.07 6.67
N GLN A 96 11.32 8.76 7.80
CA GLN A 96 12.09 8.27 8.95
C GLN A 96 11.40 7.12 9.65
N ALA A 97 10.12 7.25 9.96
CA ALA A 97 9.35 6.26 10.67
C ALA A 97 9.05 5.03 9.81
N GLY A 98 8.83 5.21 8.50
CA GLY A 98 8.73 4.09 7.54
C GLY A 98 9.97 3.21 7.55
N ALA A 99 11.16 3.80 7.60
CA ALA A 99 12.41 3.04 7.71
C ALA A 99 12.58 2.30 9.04
N GLN A 100 12.00 2.82 10.13
CA GLN A 100 12.17 2.27 11.49
C GLN A 100 11.07 1.29 11.89
N HIS A 101 9.84 1.57 11.49
CA HIS A 101 8.65 0.88 11.97
C HIS A 101 8.02 -0.08 10.96
N ALA A 102 8.43 -0.04 9.68
CA ALA A 102 7.89 -0.95 8.69
C ALA A 102 8.06 -2.41 9.13
N ARG A 103 6.95 -3.15 9.12
CA ARG A 103 6.91 -4.57 9.46
C ARG A 103 6.28 -5.31 8.29
N LEU A 104 6.94 -6.36 7.83
CA LEU A 104 6.31 -7.24 6.85
C LEU A 104 5.15 -8.00 7.51
N VAL A 105 4.14 -8.31 6.70
CA VAL A 105 3.20 -9.38 7.03
C VAL A 105 4.01 -10.64 7.33
N ASP A 106 3.64 -11.34 8.40
CA ASP A 106 4.38 -12.53 8.82
C ASP A 106 4.41 -13.57 7.69
N GLY A 107 5.60 -14.06 7.35
CA GLY A 107 5.81 -14.98 6.23
C GLY A 107 5.88 -14.32 4.83
N ALA A 108 5.66 -13.01 4.68
CA ALA A 108 5.64 -12.35 3.38
C ALA A 108 6.96 -12.48 2.61
N GLY A 109 8.09 -12.33 3.29
CA GLY A 109 9.41 -12.47 2.66
C GLY A 109 9.62 -13.84 2.05
N GLN A 110 9.23 -14.89 2.77
CA GLN A 110 9.31 -16.28 2.30
C GLN A 110 8.36 -16.51 1.10
N THR A 111 7.17 -15.96 1.16
CA THR A 111 6.18 -16.05 0.07
C THR A 111 6.70 -15.41 -1.21
N ILE A 112 7.23 -14.18 -1.13
CA ILE A 112 7.82 -13.48 -2.27
C ILE A 112 9.00 -14.27 -2.86
N ALA A 113 9.90 -14.78 -2.01
CA ALA A 113 11.02 -15.59 -2.44
C ALA A 113 10.56 -16.89 -3.13
N GLU A 114 9.55 -17.56 -2.61
CA GLU A 114 9.00 -18.79 -3.20
C GLU A 114 8.31 -18.52 -4.55
N LEU A 115 7.51 -17.45 -4.66
CA LEU A 115 6.92 -17.04 -5.94
C LEU A 115 8.00 -16.75 -7.00
N LYS A 116 9.08 -16.06 -6.59
CA LYS A 116 10.23 -15.84 -7.45
C LYS A 116 10.88 -17.15 -7.90
N ARG A 117 11.07 -18.11 -6.97
CA ARG A 117 11.61 -19.44 -7.25
C ARG A 117 10.73 -20.24 -8.21
N ARG A 118 9.40 -20.08 -8.15
CA ARG A 118 8.42 -20.66 -9.08
C ARG A 118 8.45 -19.99 -10.47
N GLY A 119 9.32 -19.01 -10.68
CA GLY A 119 9.52 -18.36 -11.98
C GLY A 119 8.53 -17.24 -12.31
N TYR A 120 7.81 -16.72 -11.32
CA TYR A 120 6.98 -15.53 -11.52
C TYR A 120 7.84 -14.27 -11.68
N ARG A 121 7.40 -13.36 -12.56
CA ARG A 121 7.87 -11.99 -12.56
C ARG A 121 7.14 -11.23 -11.47
N LEU A 122 7.88 -10.48 -10.63
CA LEU A 122 7.31 -9.80 -9.48
C LEU A 122 7.50 -8.29 -9.60
N GLY A 123 6.44 -7.54 -9.32
CA GLY A 123 6.48 -6.08 -9.28
C GLY A 123 5.84 -5.53 -8.01
N LEU A 124 6.24 -4.31 -7.64
CA LEU A 124 5.61 -3.49 -6.61
C LEU A 124 5.02 -2.23 -7.25
N ALA A 125 3.78 -1.89 -6.89
CA ALA A 125 3.13 -0.64 -7.24
C ALA A 125 2.51 -0.02 -6.00
N THR A 126 2.84 1.23 -5.69
CA THR A 126 2.35 1.92 -4.49
C THR A 126 1.97 3.38 -4.78
N ASN A 127 1.02 3.92 -4.04
CA ASN A 127 0.73 5.36 -4.02
C ASN A 127 1.71 6.16 -3.14
N ASP A 128 2.63 5.47 -2.45
CA ASP A 128 3.79 6.09 -1.81
C ASP A 128 4.83 6.50 -2.88
N SER A 129 5.77 7.36 -2.50
CA SER A 129 6.91 7.70 -3.35
C SER A 129 7.92 6.54 -3.46
N MET A 130 8.76 6.54 -4.50
CA MET A 130 9.87 5.59 -4.60
C MET A 130 10.85 5.71 -3.42
N GLY A 131 10.99 6.92 -2.88
CA GLY A 131 11.77 7.15 -1.65
C GLY A 131 11.18 6.42 -0.45
N GLY A 132 9.88 6.54 -0.23
CA GLY A 132 9.15 5.87 0.85
C GLY A 132 9.13 4.35 0.69
N LEU A 133 8.90 3.85 -0.55
CA LEU A 133 8.96 2.42 -0.86
C LEU A 133 10.33 1.84 -0.49
N ASN A 134 11.41 2.47 -0.93
CA ASN A 134 12.76 1.98 -0.65
C ASN A 134 13.09 2.06 0.84
N ALA A 135 12.73 3.16 1.52
CA ALA A 135 12.99 3.32 2.95
C ALA A 135 12.27 2.25 3.79
N SER A 136 11.00 1.99 3.52
CA SER A 136 10.20 1.02 4.28
C SER A 136 10.64 -0.44 4.06
N LEU A 137 11.19 -0.78 2.90
CA LEU A 137 11.58 -2.16 2.58
C LEU A 137 13.08 -2.43 2.70
N ALA A 138 13.93 -1.40 2.88
CA ALA A 138 15.38 -1.55 2.88
C ALA A 138 15.91 -2.57 3.91
N GLN A 139 15.27 -2.65 5.08
CA GLN A 139 15.70 -3.54 6.18
C GLN A 139 15.24 -5.00 6.04
N HIS A 140 14.47 -5.33 4.98
CA HIS A 140 13.79 -6.63 4.88
C HIS A 140 14.39 -7.58 3.82
N ASP A 141 15.45 -7.17 3.12
CA ASP A 141 16.16 -7.98 2.10
C ASP A 141 15.27 -8.55 0.97
N ILE A 142 14.09 -7.93 0.71
CA ILE A 142 13.17 -8.39 -0.33
C ILE A 142 13.17 -7.53 -1.59
N LEU A 143 13.75 -6.32 -1.55
CA LEU A 143 13.76 -5.38 -2.68
C LEU A 143 14.38 -5.97 -3.95
N GLY A 144 15.39 -6.80 -3.80
CA GLY A 144 16.08 -7.48 -4.91
C GLY A 144 15.26 -8.60 -5.57
N LEU A 145 14.18 -9.04 -4.95
CA LEU A 145 13.30 -10.08 -5.50
C LEU A 145 12.32 -9.52 -6.55
N PHE A 146 12.10 -8.21 -6.58
CA PHE A 146 11.19 -7.57 -7.51
C PHE A 146 11.91 -7.14 -8.79
N ASP A 147 11.35 -7.56 -9.92
CA ASP A 147 11.83 -7.20 -11.28
C ASP A 147 11.46 -5.74 -11.62
N PHE A 148 10.43 -5.19 -10.97
CA PHE A 148 9.92 -3.85 -11.22
C PHE A 148 9.39 -3.21 -9.94
N LYS A 149 9.58 -1.90 -9.80
CA LYS A 149 9.07 -1.11 -8.69
C LYS A 149 8.58 0.25 -9.20
N VAL A 150 7.43 0.69 -8.74
CA VAL A 150 6.82 1.96 -9.15
C VAL A 150 6.09 2.62 -7.98
N GLY A 151 6.36 3.91 -7.77
CA GLY A 151 5.66 4.79 -6.84
C GLY A 151 4.89 5.88 -7.59
N CYS A 152 4.11 6.70 -6.87
CA CYS A 152 3.31 7.78 -7.44
C CYS A 152 4.16 8.83 -8.19
N ASP A 153 5.41 9.00 -7.82
CA ASP A 153 6.39 9.93 -8.37
C ASP A 153 7.17 9.37 -9.59
N SER A 154 6.86 8.15 -10.03
CA SER A 154 7.57 7.49 -11.15
C SER A 154 7.09 7.89 -12.54
N GLY A 155 6.14 8.82 -12.66
CA GLY A 155 5.63 9.33 -13.94
C GLY A 155 4.53 8.48 -14.60
N PHE A 156 4.04 7.44 -13.91
CA PHE A 156 2.96 6.57 -14.39
C PHE A 156 1.61 6.83 -13.71
N GLY A 157 1.48 7.96 -12.98
CA GLY A 157 0.28 8.30 -12.21
C GLY A 157 0.20 7.52 -10.90
N SER A 158 -0.99 7.59 -10.29
CA SER A 158 -1.31 6.89 -9.04
C SER A 158 -2.48 5.94 -9.25
N LYS A 159 -2.60 4.90 -8.43
CA LYS A 159 -3.77 4.01 -8.42
C LYS A 159 -5.04 4.85 -8.19
N PRO A 160 -6.12 4.62 -8.91
CA PRO A 160 -6.44 3.45 -9.75
C PRO A 160 -6.05 3.56 -11.24
N ASP A 161 -5.16 4.48 -11.63
CA ASP A 161 -4.72 4.62 -13.03
C ASP A 161 -3.98 3.34 -13.49
N PRO A 162 -4.35 2.74 -14.65
CA PRO A 162 -3.77 1.48 -15.11
C PRO A 162 -2.32 1.59 -15.61
N ARG A 163 -1.77 2.78 -15.74
CA ARG A 163 -0.43 3.01 -16.32
C ARG A 163 0.69 2.31 -15.56
N MET A 164 0.58 2.14 -14.23
CA MET A 164 1.57 1.36 -13.46
C MET A 164 1.60 -0.10 -13.89
N VAL A 165 0.43 -0.71 -14.18
CA VAL A 165 0.34 -2.09 -14.70
C VAL A 165 0.98 -2.18 -16.08
N PHE A 166 0.70 -1.22 -16.98
CA PHE A 166 1.28 -1.23 -18.33
C PHE A 166 2.80 -1.06 -18.29
N ALA A 167 3.32 -0.22 -17.40
CA ALA A 167 4.76 -0.05 -17.19
C ALA A 167 5.40 -1.35 -16.69
N PHE A 168 4.78 -2.03 -15.73
CA PHE A 168 5.22 -3.35 -15.28
C PHE A 168 5.22 -4.37 -16.41
N CYS A 169 4.13 -4.48 -17.16
CA CYS A 169 4.02 -5.40 -18.31
C CYS A 169 5.14 -5.18 -19.33
N ALA A 170 5.41 -3.93 -19.67
CA ALA A 170 6.49 -3.56 -20.59
C ALA A 170 7.88 -3.94 -20.04
N ALA A 171 8.10 -3.68 -18.75
CA ALA A 171 9.39 -3.96 -18.11
C ALA A 171 9.72 -5.46 -18.03
N VAL A 172 8.72 -6.32 -17.82
CA VAL A 172 8.93 -7.76 -17.64
C VAL A 172 8.54 -8.59 -18.86
N GLY A 173 8.05 -7.97 -19.93
CA GLY A 173 7.77 -8.63 -21.22
C GLY A 173 6.54 -9.54 -21.17
N VAL A 174 5.46 -9.14 -20.48
CA VAL A 174 4.22 -9.92 -20.40
C VAL A 174 3.02 -9.11 -20.85
N LEU A 175 1.93 -9.77 -21.26
CA LEU A 175 0.65 -9.11 -21.49
C LEU A 175 -0.11 -8.92 -20.17
N PRO A 176 -0.96 -7.89 -20.05
CA PRO A 176 -1.80 -7.70 -18.87
C PRO A 176 -2.61 -8.94 -18.48
N SER A 177 -3.14 -9.69 -19.46
CA SER A 177 -3.91 -10.93 -19.21
C SER A 177 -3.09 -12.06 -18.56
N ALA A 178 -1.77 -11.95 -18.47
CA ALA A 178 -0.89 -12.86 -17.75
C ALA A 178 -0.45 -12.33 -16.37
N VAL A 179 -0.96 -11.18 -15.96
CA VAL A 179 -0.66 -10.53 -14.66
C VAL A 179 -1.77 -10.80 -13.66
N ALA A 180 -1.41 -11.02 -12.40
CA ALA A 180 -2.29 -10.87 -11.25
C ALA A 180 -1.91 -9.57 -10.50
N VAL A 181 -2.89 -8.71 -10.24
CA VAL A 181 -2.75 -7.58 -9.31
C VAL A 181 -3.21 -8.04 -7.94
N VAL A 182 -2.40 -7.80 -6.92
CA VAL A 182 -2.62 -8.23 -5.54
C VAL A 182 -2.58 -6.98 -4.65
N GLY A 183 -3.67 -6.67 -3.96
CA GLY A 183 -3.76 -5.47 -3.12
C GLY A 183 -4.91 -5.54 -2.12
N ASP A 184 -4.86 -4.67 -1.10
CA ASP A 184 -5.83 -4.62 0.01
C ASP A 184 -6.91 -3.55 -0.17
N ALA A 185 -6.82 -2.73 -1.23
CA ALA A 185 -7.71 -1.59 -1.42
C ALA A 185 -8.43 -1.62 -2.78
N PRO A 186 -9.65 -1.06 -2.88
CA PRO A 186 -10.39 -0.98 -4.13
C PRO A 186 -9.59 -0.35 -5.28
N GLN A 187 -8.73 0.63 -5.01
CA GLN A 187 -7.91 1.28 -6.03
C GLN A 187 -6.91 0.33 -6.70
N ASP A 188 -6.41 -0.68 -6.00
CA ASP A 188 -5.51 -1.70 -6.56
C ASP A 188 -6.25 -2.54 -7.59
N LEU A 189 -7.43 -3.02 -7.20
CA LEU A 189 -8.26 -3.89 -8.01
C LEU A 189 -8.84 -3.14 -9.22
N HIS A 190 -9.24 -1.89 -9.04
CA HIS A 190 -9.65 -1.01 -10.15
C HIS A 190 -8.51 -0.78 -11.15
N MET A 191 -7.28 -0.52 -10.67
CA MET A 191 -6.09 -0.40 -11.51
C MET A 191 -5.90 -1.67 -12.36
N GLY A 192 -5.99 -2.84 -11.72
CA GLY A 192 -5.86 -4.13 -12.40
C GLY A 192 -6.96 -4.34 -13.45
N ARG A 193 -8.23 -4.13 -13.08
CA ARG A 193 -9.38 -4.30 -13.99
C ARG A 193 -9.30 -3.34 -15.18
N SER A 194 -8.96 -2.07 -14.93
CA SER A 194 -8.81 -1.07 -15.99
C SER A 194 -7.69 -1.42 -16.97
N ALA A 195 -6.64 -2.12 -16.51
CA ALA A 195 -5.56 -2.60 -17.35
C ALA A 195 -5.88 -3.93 -18.07
N GLY A 196 -6.98 -4.61 -17.75
CA GLY A 196 -7.33 -5.90 -18.31
C GLY A 196 -6.43 -7.04 -17.83
N VAL A 197 -6.05 -7.04 -16.55
CA VAL A 197 -5.24 -8.13 -15.97
C VAL A 197 -5.99 -9.46 -15.94
N GLY A 198 -5.23 -10.57 -15.90
CA GLY A 198 -5.81 -11.90 -15.85
C GLY A 198 -6.44 -12.27 -14.52
N ARG A 199 -6.05 -11.61 -13.43
CA ARG A 199 -6.61 -11.80 -12.08
C ARG A 199 -6.48 -10.54 -11.25
N THR A 200 -7.51 -10.28 -10.43
CA THR A 200 -7.46 -9.35 -9.31
C THR A 200 -7.60 -10.12 -8.01
N VAL A 201 -6.67 -9.91 -7.08
CA VAL A 201 -6.63 -10.59 -5.77
C VAL A 201 -6.75 -9.56 -4.67
N GLY A 202 -7.83 -9.62 -3.91
CA GLY A 202 -8.06 -8.79 -2.72
C GLY A 202 -7.42 -9.43 -1.48
N VAL A 203 -6.69 -8.64 -0.70
CA VAL A 203 -6.04 -9.07 0.54
C VAL A 203 -6.70 -8.40 1.73
N LEU A 204 -7.05 -9.15 2.77
CA LEU A 204 -7.71 -8.63 3.97
C LEU A 204 -6.72 -8.11 5.04
N GLY A 205 -5.52 -7.70 4.62
CA GLY A 205 -4.45 -7.21 5.50
C GLY A 205 -4.48 -5.72 5.81
N GLY A 206 -5.22 -4.93 5.04
CA GLY A 206 -5.25 -3.48 5.14
C GLY A 206 -6.49 -2.90 5.81
N THR A 207 -6.91 -1.73 5.32
CA THR A 207 -8.05 -0.99 5.89
C THR A 207 -9.40 -1.40 5.31
N SER A 208 -9.45 -1.99 4.11
CA SER A 208 -10.70 -2.34 3.43
C SER A 208 -11.33 -3.59 4.03
N ALA A 209 -12.65 -3.59 4.12
CA ALA A 209 -13.42 -4.76 4.49
C ALA A 209 -13.60 -5.71 3.28
N ARG A 210 -14.00 -6.94 3.53
CA ARG A 210 -14.29 -7.93 2.49
C ARG A 210 -15.32 -7.42 1.48
N GLU A 211 -16.35 -6.76 1.99
CA GLU A 211 -17.47 -6.21 1.21
C GLU A 211 -17.03 -5.13 0.22
N ASP A 212 -15.92 -4.41 0.53
CA ASP A 212 -15.34 -3.39 -0.37
C ASP A 212 -14.58 -4.03 -1.54
N LEU A 213 -13.99 -5.20 -1.31
CA LEU A 213 -13.14 -5.90 -2.28
C LEU A 213 -13.90 -6.92 -3.14
N GLU A 214 -14.93 -7.59 -2.59
CA GLU A 214 -15.70 -8.64 -3.28
C GLU A 214 -16.21 -8.25 -4.68
N PRO A 215 -16.73 -7.04 -4.92
CA PRO A 215 -17.20 -6.67 -6.26
C PRO A 215 -16.07 -6.54 -7.30
N LEU A 216 -14.82 -6.45 -6.85
CA LEU A 216 -13.65 -6.13 -7.65
C LEU A 216 -12.62 -7.26 -7.73
N ALA A 217 -12.65 -8.19 -6.79
CA ALA A 217 -11.70 -9.28 -6.69
C ALA A 217 -12.21 -10.54 -7.38
N ASP A 218 -11.35 -11.21 -8.13
CA ASP A 218 -11.59 -12.58 -8.62
C ASP A 218 -11.26 -13.62 -7.54
N LEU A 219 -10.44 -13.23 -6.56
CA LEU A 219 -10.05 -14.04 -5.41
C LEU A 219 -9.85 -13.11 -4.21
N ILE A 220 -10.31 -13.53 -3.02
CA ILE A 220 -10.01 -12.87 -1.76
C ILE A 220 -9.24 -13.83 -0.86
N ILE A 221 -8.14 -13.32 -0.29
CA ILE A 221 -7.26 -14.05 0.62
C ILE A 221 -7.07 -13.27 1.93
N GLU A 222 -6.75 -13.97 3.01
CA GLU A 222 -6.49 -13.33 4.30
C GLU A 222 -5.15 -12.57 4.29
N ASN A 223 -4.12 -13.18 3.70
CA ASN A 223 -2.81 -12.56 3.50
C ASN A 223 -2.10 -13.19 2.29
N ILE A 224 -0.99 -12.59 1.84
CA ILE A 224 -0.30 -13.05 0.61
C ILE A 224 0.25 -14.46 0.68
N ASN A 225 0.39 -15.07 1.85
CA ASN A 225 0.88 -16.46 1.98
C ASN A 225 -0.10 -17.45 1.37
N ASP A 226 -1.39 -17.12 1.36
CA ASP A 226 -2.44 -17.96 0.77
C ASP A 226 -2.26 -18.13 -0.76
N LEU A 227 -1.53 -17.22 -1.42
CA LEU A 227 -1.18 -17.38 -2.83
C LEU A 227 -0.44 -18.69 -3.11
N LEU A 228 0.42 -19.12 -2.18
CA LEU A 228 1.19 -20.35 -2.36
C LEU A 228 0.34 -21.61 -2.35
N LEU A 229 -0.86 -21.53 -1.76
CA LEU A 229 -1.82 -22.62 -1.63
C LEU A 229 -2.84 -22.65 -2.78
N HIS A 230 -3.00 -21.53 -3.50
CA HIS A 230 -4.00 -21.42 -4.54
C HIS A 230 -3.51 -22.00 -5.87
N ALA A 231 -4.40 -22.74 -6.56
CA ALA A 231 -4.08 -23.46 -7.80
C ALA A 231 -3.57 -22.53 -8.93
N ASP A 232 -4.07 -21.30 -9.01
CA ASP A 232 -3.66 -20.33 -10.03
C ASP A 232 -2.18 -19.91 -9.91
N PHE A 233 -1.56 -20.13 -8.74
CA PHE A 233 -0.17 -19.76 -8.43
C PHE A 233 0.73 -20.97 -8.13
N SER A 234 0.30 -22.17 -8.53
CA SER A 234 0.98 -23.45 -8.24
C SER A 234 2.04 -23.86 -9.28
N ARG A 235 2.64 -22.93 -10.02
CA ARG A 235 3.73 -23.26 -10.97
C ARG A 235 4.84 -24.06 -10.26
N ARG A 236 5.27 -25.13 -10.89
CA ARG A 236 6.38 -25.97 -10.45
C ARG A 236 7.67 -25.54 -11.11
#